data_13504633dac5f6017ff2daa974a4698a
#
_entry.id   13504633dac5f6017ff2daa974a4698a
#
_cell.length_a   1.000
_cell.length_b   1.000
_cell.length_c   1.000
_cell.angle_alpha   90.00
_cell.angle_beta   90.00
_cell.angle_gamma   90.00
#
_symmetry.space_group_name_H-M   'P 1'
#
loop_
_entity.id
_entity.type
_entity.pdbx_description
1 polymer ?
#
loop_
_entity_poly.entity_id
_entity_poly.type
_entity_poly.pdbx_seq_one_letter_code
_entity_poly.pdbx_strand_id
1 'polypeptide(L)'
;MELPNEKIKLYAVRDFGQSLTVVMDFLRQNWKPVLIYLTYFLLPLSLVQALSLNGFMGGYLDILGTITTNGGEPSAMGMVTFALSLLAYLSLYIVGSLLMYGVVFGLMRIYERGEGKLGKVTWQELKPDFMLVLKRSVMLTLVGIVIGLAIAAALGAVMFLFAMISAGLVLVGYLLLLVVLVFLMPPLSLITPTYVFEDDINLIDAIKKGCRLGFGTYFLTIGVMLVLGFIINIASQFTALPWSIMFFIKMFFGLGIDGLDGSFTENVFYTFGTYLTGVLQCFGGYLSYVAIIIGSGYLYGHAAEKIDGRTVEQNIRNFENL
;
A
#
# COMPACT_ATOMS: atom_id res chain seq x y z
N MET A 1 7.41 31.21 -3.99
CA MET A 1 6.04 31.04 -3.48
C MET A 1 6.19 30.46 -2.09
N GLU A 2 6.11 31.28 -1.06
CA GLU A 2 6.17 30.81 0.33
C GLU A 2 4.88 30.06 0.62
N LEU A 3 5.02 28.80 1.03
CA LEU A 3 3.87 27.99 1.44
C LEU A 3 3.29 28.59 2.72
N PRO A 4 1.98 28.74 2.86
CA PRO A 4 1.39 29.22 4.09
C PRO A 4 1.83 28.31 5.24
N ASN A 5 2.41 28.91 6.28
CA ASN A 5 2.84 28.22 7.50
C ASN A 5 1.63 27.83 8.38
N GLU A 6 0.42 27.95 7.87
CA GLU A 6 -0.78 27.60 8.60
C GLU A 6 -0.94 26.11 8.74
N LYS A 7 -1.30 25.67 9.94
CA LYS A 7 -1.61 24.28 10.25
C LYS A 7 -2.78 23.79 9.40
N ILE A 8 -2.57 22.69 8.69
CA ILE A 8 -3.62 22.00 7.94
C ILE A 8 -4.46 21.21 8.95
N LYS A 9 -5.70 21.63 9.17
CA LYS A 9 -6.62 20.95 10.10
C LYS A 9 -6.96 19.55 9.58
N LEU A 10 -6.93 18.53 10.43
CA LEU A 10 -7.35 17.18 10.05
C LEU A 10 -8.87 17.17 9.83
N TYR A 11 -9.63 17.64 10.80
CA TYR A 11 -11.09 17.68 10.78
C TYR A 11 -11.58 18.95 10.09
N ALA A 12 -11.95 18.84 8.83
CA ALA A 12 -12.52 19.93 8.04
C ALA A 12 -13.30 19.35 6.87
N VAL A 13 -14.47 19.93 6.56
CA VAL A 13 -15.22 19.58 5.36
C VAL A 13 -14.50 20.18 4.15
N ARG A 14 -14.22 19.35 3.15
CA ARG A 14 -13.46 19.67 1.93
C ARG A 14 -14.22 19.26 0.68
N ASP A 15 -14.04 20.01 -0.38
CA ASP A 15 -14.41 19.55 -1.72
C ASP A 15 -13.34 18.61 -2.32
N PHE A 16 -13.59 18.15 -3.54
CA PHE A 16 -12.69 17.22 -4.24
C PHE A 16 -11.29 17.82 -4.47
N GLY A 17 -11.23 19.05 -4.97
CA GLY A 17 -9.96 19.73 -5.24
C GLY A 17 -9.16 20.00 -3.97
N GLN A 18 -9.83 20.49 -2.92
CA GLN A 18 -9.22 20.73 -1.61
C GLN A 18 -8.71 19.42 -0.98
N SER A 19 -9.40 18.32 -1.17
CA SER A 19 -8.98 17.00 -0.66
C SER A 19 -7.72 16.47 -1.34
N LEU A 20 -7.48 16.79 -2.61
CA LEU A 20 -6.23 16.48 -3.29
C LEU A 20 -5.11 17.46 -2.89
N THR A 21 -5.42 18.76 -2.84
CA THR A 21 -4.46 19.81 -2.50
C THR A 21 -3.88 19.59 -1.11
N VAL A 22 -4.70 19.23 -0.11
CA VAL A 22 -4.25 19.04 1.27
C VAL A 22 -3.21 17.93 1.40
N VAL A 23 -3.30 16.87 0.61
CA VAL A 23 -2.30 15.78 0.59
C VAL A 23 -0.95 16.30 0.10
N MET A 24 -0.97 17.09 -0.98
CA MET A 24 0.24 17.66 -1.57
C MET A 24 0.84 18.73 -0.65
N ASP A 25 0.03 19.55 -0.02
CA ASP A 25 0.48 20.59 0.91
C ASP A 25 1.11 19.98 2.17
N PHE A 26 0.51 18.90 2.72
CA PHE A 26 1.11 18.18 3.84
C PHE A 26 2.47 17.60 3.46
N LEU A 27 2.56 16.96 2.29
CA LEU A 27 3.83 16.42 1.78
C LEU A 27 4.87 17.51 1.58
N ARG A 28 4.51 18.62 0.94
CA ARG A 28 5.42 19.76 0.71
C ARG A 28 5.93 20.37 2.02
N GLN A 29 5.06 20.50 3.03
CA GLN A 29 5.45 21.05 4.33
C GLN A 29 6.35 20.09 5.11
N ASN A 30 6.09 18.78 5.05
CA ASN A 30 6.64 17.79 5.97
C ASN A 30 7.46 16.68 5.29
N TRP A 31 7.90 16.86 4.02
CA TRP A 31 8.59 15.81 3.26
C TRP A 31 9.89 15.33 3.93
N LYS A 32 10.61 16.24 4.62
CA LYS A 32 11.89 15.89 5.28
C LYS A 32 11.71 14.87 6.40
N PRO A 33 10.91 15.10 7.46
CA PRO A 33 10.70 14.09 8.50
C PRO A 33 10.06 12.82 7.96
N VAL A 34 9.13 12.91 7.01
CA VAL A 34 8.52 11.73 6.38
C VAL A 34 9.58 10.89 5.68
N LEU A 35 10.39 11.50 4.81
CA LEU A 35 11.43 10.78 4.05
C LEU A 35 12.51 10.18 4.96
N ILE A 36 12.97 10.91 5.97
CA ILE A 36 14.01 10.43 6.91
C ILE A 36 13.55 9.13 7.60
N TYR A 37 12.36 9.12 8.19
CA TYR A 37 11.88 7.95 8.92
C TYR A 37 11.50 6.80 7.98
N LEU A 38 10.93 7.08 6.81
CA LEU A 38 10.66 6.04 5.81
C LEU A 38 11.96 5.41 5.30
N THR A 39 12.99 6.21 5.02
CA THR A 39 14.28 5.68 4.60
C THR A 39 14.91 4.81 5.69
N TYR A 40 14.86 5.26 6.95
CA TYR A 40 15.41 4.51 8.06
C TYR A 40 14.79 3.11 8.23
N PHE A 41 13.47 2.99 8.06
CA PHE A 41 12.78 1.71 8.23
C PHE A 41 12.66 0.89 6.96
N LEU A 42 12.37 1.54 5.83
CA LEU A 42 12.01 0.83 4.60
C LEU A 42 13.21 0.52 3.71
N LEU A 43 14.29 1.32 3.75
CA LEU A 43 15.47 1.02 2.94
C LEU A 43 16.14 -0.31 3.34
N PRO A 44 16.41 -0.60 4.64
CA PRO A 44 16.92 -1.91 5.04
C PRO A 44 15.99 -3.06 4.66
N LEU A 45 14.68 -2.85 4.80
CA LEU A 45 13.68 -3.85 4.41
C LEU A 45 13.70 -4.10 2.90
N SER A 46 13.83 -3.04 2.09
CA SER A 46 13.88 -3.14 0.63
C SER A 46 15.13 -3.88 0.13
N LEU A 47 16.26 -3.79 0.85
CA LEU A 47 17.45 -4.59 0.56
C LEU A 47 17.15 -6.09 0.66
N VAL A 48 16.46 -6.51 1.72
CA VAL A 48 16.07 -7.92 1.88
C VAL A 48 14.96 -8.31 0.89
N GLN A 49 13.99 -7.45 0.66
CA GLN A 49 12.88 -7.70 -0.24
C GLN A 49 13.32 -7.86 -1.70
N ALA A 50 14.33 -7.11 -2.14
CA ALA A 50 14.90 -7.23 -3.48
C ALA A 50 15.52 -8.62 -3.74
N LEU A 51 16.06 -9.31 -2.72
CA LEU A 51 16.53 -10.69 -2.85
C LEU A 51 15.36 -11.62 -3.17
N SER A 52 14.23 -11.48 -2.47
CA SER A 52 13.02 -12.26 -2.73
C SER A 52 12.43 -11.96 -4.11
N LEU A 53 12.47 -10.71 -4.54
CA LEU A 53 12.03 -10.30 -5.87
C LEU A 53 12.87 -10.96 -6.99
N ASN A 54 14.19 -11.02 -6.82
CA ASN A 54 15.08 -11.67 -7.76
C ASN A 54 14.94 -13.20 -7.74
N GLY A 55 14.72 -13.80 -6.56
CA GLY A 55 14.41 -15.22 -6.44
C GLY A 55 13.08 -15.59 -7.13
N PHE A 56 12.06 -14.74 -6.99
CA PHE A 56 10.80 -14.84 -7.71
C PHE A 56 11.01 -14.82 -9.24
N MET A 57 11.80 -13.85 -9.74
CA MET A 57 12.17 -13.77 -11.15
C MET A 57 12.89 -15.04 -11.63
N GLY A 58 13.88 -15.53 -10.88
CA GLY A 58 14.63 -16.73 -11.22
C GLY A 58 13.74 -17.96 -11.29
N GLY A 59 12.93 -18.21 -10.27
CA GLY A 59 11.99 -19.33 -10.25
C GLY A 59 10.94 -19.28 -11.38
N TYR A 60 10.44 -18.08 -11.69
CA TYR A 60 9.51 -17.87 -12.80
C TYR A 60 10.13 -18.23 -14.16
N LEU A 61 11.37 -17.76 -14.41
CA LEU A 61 12.08 -18.06 -15.65
C LEU A 61 12.48 -19.53 -15.78
N ASP A 62 12.82 -20.21 -14.68
CA ASP A 62 13.09 -21.64 -14.67
C ASP A 62 11.83 -22.45 -15.03
N ILE A 63 10.67 -22.09 -14.48
CA ILE A 63 9.38 -22.68 -14.83
C ILE A 63 9.08 -22.49 -16.32
N LEU A 64 9.19 -21.25 -16.83
CA LEU A 64 8.94 -20.97 -18.24
C LEU A 64 9.92 -21.70 -19.17
N GLY A 65 11.22 -21.71 -18.83
CA GLY A 65 12.26 -22.39 -19.60
C GLY A 65 11.95 -23.90 -19.74
N THR A 66 11.59 -24.57 -18.67
CA THR A 66 11.25 -26.00 -18.72
C THR A 66 10.00 -26.30 -19.54
N ILE A 67 8.98 -25.45 -19.48
CA ILE A 67 7.76 -25.62 -20.31
C ILE A 67 8.06 -25.40 -21.79
N THR A 68 8.83 -24.36 -22.13
CA THR A 68 9.06 -23.96 -23.53
C THR A 68 10.09 -24.82 -24.25
N THR A 69 11.18 -25.24 -23.56
CA THR A 69 12.28 -25.98 -24.19
C THR A 69 12.05 -27.48 -24.21
N ASN A 70 11.44 -28.05 -23.16
CA ASN A 70 11.29 -29.49 -23.01
C ASN A 70 9.87 -30.00 -23.30
N GLY A 71 8.89 -29.09 -23.51
CA GLY A 71 7.48 -29.46 -23.67
C GLY A 71 6.94 -30.24 -22.46
N GLY A 72 7.63 -30.17 -21.33
CA GLY A 72 7.47 -31.01 -20.17
C GLY A 72 6.84 -30.32 -18.97
N GLU A 73 6.78 -31.06 -17.87
CA GLU A 73 6.33 -30.54 -16.58
C GLU A 73 7.31 -29.49 -16.04
N PRO A 74 6.81 -28.45 -15.35
CA PRO A 74 7.66 -27.43 -14.74
C PRO A 74 8.67 -28.04 -13.75
N SER A 75 9.87 -27.49 -13.69
CA SER A 75 10.90 -27.87 -12.73
C SER A 75 10.35 -27.79 -11.29
N ALA A 76 10.44 -28.89 -10.54
CA ALA A 76 10.04 -28.91 -9.13
C ALA A 76 10.83 -27.90 -8.31
N MET A 77 12.14 -27.73 -8.59
CA MET A 77 12.99 -26.74 -7.93
C MET A 77 12.55 -25.31 -8.29
N GLY A 78 12.25 -25.04 -9.58
CA GLY A 78 11.72 -23.75 -10.03
C GLY A 78 10.41 -23.38 -9.33
N MET A 79 9.47 -24.33 -9.22
CA MET A 79 8.21 -24.11 -8.50
C MET A 79 8.43 -23.80 -7.02
N VAL A 80 9.30 -24.53 -6.34
CA VAL A 80 9.62 -24.31 -4.93
C VAL A 80 10.29 -22.94 -4.76
N THR A 81 11.27 -22.61 -5.57
CA THR A 81 11.96 -21.29 -5.52
C THR A 81 10.99 -20.15 -5.77
N PHE A 82 10.14 -20.28 -6.78
CA PHE A 82 9.10 -19.30 -7.08
C PHE A 82 8.15 -19.10 -5.89
N ALA A 83 7.59 -20.19 -5.36
CA ALA A 83 6.63 -20.14 -4.27
C ALA A 83 7.22 -19.53 -2.97
N LEU A 84 8.41 -19.97 -2.57
CA LEU A 84 9.09 -19.47 -1.38
C LEU A 84 9.46 -17.99 -1.53
N SER A 85 9.99 -17.61 -2.70
CA SER A 85 10.36 -16.22 -2.97
C SER A 85 9.15 -15.31 -3.03
N LEU A 86 8.03 -15.74 -3.63
CA LEU A 86 6.77 -15.02 -3.64
C LEU A 86 6.23 -14.83 -2.22
N LEU A 87 6.23 -15.88 -1.41
CA LEU A 87 5.76 -15.83 -0.02
C LEU A 87 6.62 -14.91 0.83
N ALA A 88 7.95 -14.95 0.67
CA ALA A 88 8.88 -14.05 1.32
C ALA A 88 8.66 -12.59 0.87
N TYR A 89 8.49 -12.36 -0.42
CA TYR A 89 8.21 -11.03 -0.97
C TYR A 89 6.93 -10.43 -0.41
N LEU A 90 5.83 -11.20 -0.39
CA LEU A 90 4.54 -10.77 0.15
C LEU A 90 4.59 -10.51 1.65
N SER A 91 5.28 -11.38 2.41
CA SER A 91 5.46 -11.21 3.85
C SER A 91 6.23 -9.93 4.18
N LEU A 92 7.33 -9.68 3.47
CA LEU A 92 8.11 -8.45 3.62
C LEU A 92 7.32 -7.20 3.19
N TYR A 93 6.49 -7.33 2.14
CA TYR A 93 5.60 -6.25 1.71
C TYR A 93 4.58 -5.88 2.79
N ILE A 94 3.98 -6.87 3.46
CA ILE A 94 3.07 -6.64 4.60
C ILE A 94 3.82 -5.92 5.73
N VAL A 95 5.00 -6.39 6.11
CA VAL A 95 5.82 -5.74 7.14
C VAL A 95 6.13 -4.28 6.76
N GLY A 96 6.56 -4.05 5.52
CA GLY A 96 6.87 -2.71 5.02
C GLY A 96 5.66 -1.77 5.03
N SER A 97 4.47 -2.27 4.64
CA SER A 97 3.24 -1.49 4.69
C SER A 97 2.85 -1.11 6.13
N LEU A 98 3.01 -2.02 7.08
CA LEU A 98 2.77 -1.76 8.50
C LEU A 98 3.71 -0.69 9.08
N LEU A 99 5.01 -0.77 8.75
CA LEU A 99 5.99 0.24 9.13
C LEU A 99 5.67 1.60 8.51
N MET A 100 5.24 1.61 7.26
CA MET A 100 4.83 2.82 6.55
C MET A 100 3.60 3.48 7.19
N TYR A 101 2.56 2.69 7.54
CA TYR A 101 1.42 3.20 8.33
C TYR A 101 1.88 3.77 9.67
N GLY A 102 2.75 3.06 10.39
CA GLY A 102 3.32 3.51 11.66
C GLY A 102 3.99 4.87 11.57
N VAL A 103 4.84 5.07 10.56
CA VAL A 103 5.55 6.34 10.34
C VAL A 103 4.59 7.44 9.91
N VAL A 104 3.81 7.22 8.85
CA VAL A 104 2.99 8.27 8.23
C VAL A 104 1.89 8.75 9.18
N PHE A 105 1.09 7.82 9.71
CA PHE A 105 0.02 8.20 10.66
C PHE A 105 0.59 8.66 12.01
N GLY A 106 1.72 8.11 12.46
CA GLY A 106 2.40 8.61 13.64
C GLY A 106 2.80 10.07 13.49
N LEU A 107 3.41 10.45 12.37
CA LEU A 107 3.75 11.84 12.06
C LEU A 107 2.50 12.72 11.89
N MET A 108 1.42 12.22 11.28
CA MET A 108 0.16 12.95 11.17
C MET A 108 -0.47 13.20 12.55
N ARG A 109 -0.39 12.27 13.51
CA ARG A 109 -0.87 12.47 14.89
C ARG A 109 -0.07 13.53 15.62
N ILE A 110 1.26 13.55 15.47
CA ILE A 110 2.12 14.60 16.03
C ILE A 110 1.77 15.96 15.40
N TYR A 111 1.59 16.00 14.08
CA TYR A 111 1.21 17.20 13.37
C TYR A 111 -0.13 17.76 13.86
N GLU A 112 -1.12 16.88 14.10
CA GLU A 112 -2.44 17.30 14.59
C GLU A 112 -2.39 17.86 16.01
N ARG A 113 -1.54 17.32 16.89
CA ARG A 113 -1.35 17.87 18.25
C ARG A 113 -0.46 19.11 18.31
N GLY A 114 0.42 19.28 17.32
CA GLY A 114 1.31 20.44 17.23
C GLY A 114 0.63 21.70 16.68
N GLU A 115 1.39 22.80 16.58
CA GLU A 115 0.89 24.09 16.10
C GLU A 115 1.06 24.29 14.59
N GLY A 116 1.52 23.29 13.83
CA GLY A 116 1.71 23.39 12.38
C GLY A 116 2.84 22.49 11.87
N LYS A 117 3.63 22.99 10.90
CA LYS A 117 4.70 22.24 10.24
C LYS A 117 5.56 21.44 11.22
N LEU A 118 5.78 20.17 10.92
CA LEU A 118 6.70 19.33 11.69
C LEU A 118 8.13 19.86 11.57
N GLY A 119 8.72 20.20 12.74
CA GLY A 119 10.13 20.56 12.83
C GLY A 119 11.03 19.33 12.78
N LYS A 120 12.09 19.36 13.58
CA LYS A 120 12.92 18.16 13.82
C LYS A 120 12.18 17.26 14.82
N VAL A 121 11.38 16.32 14.30
CA VAL A 121 10.76 15.29 15.15
C VAL A 121 11.85 14.31 15.58
N THR A 122 11.97 14.06 16.88
CA THR A 122 12.89 13.07 17.42
C THR A 122 12.23 11.67 17.46
N TRP A 123 13.05 10.61 17.51
CA TRP A 123 12.50 9.27 17.66
C TRP A 123 11.73 9.09 18.97
N GLN A 124 12.16 9.76 20.05
CA GLN A 124 11.46 9.71 21.34
C GLN A 124 10.05 10.29 21.27
N GLU A 125 9.83 11.31 20.45
CA GLU A 125 8.52 11.92 20.19
C GLU A 125 7.65 11.04 19.28
N LEU A 126 8.24 10.45 18.24
CA LEU A 126 7.49 9.61 17.29
C LEU A 126 7.13 8.24 17.86
N LYS A 127 8.01 7.64 18.66
CA LYS A 127 7.88 6.26 19.16
C LYS A 127 6.53 5.92 19.76
N PRO A 128 5.91 6.73 20.65
CA PRO A 128 4.61 6.41 21.25
C PRO A 128 3.51 6.25 20.20
N ASP A 129 3.40 7.22 19.29
CA ASP A 129 2.40 7.20 18.22
C ASP A 129 2.70 6.10 17.18
N PHE A 130 3.96 5.94 16.80
CA PHE A 130 4.38 4.86 15.93
C PHE A 130 3.97 3.49 16.47
N MET A 131 4.25 3.21 17.75
CA MET A 131 3.91 1.92 18.37
C MET A 131 2.39 1.72 18.50
N LEU A 132 1.63 2.77 18.81
CA LEU A 132 0.18 2.72 18.86
C LEU A 132 -0.39 2.39 17.47
N VAL A 133 0.04 3.12 16.43
CA VAL A 133 -0.40 2.90 15.05
C VAL A 133 0.02 1.52 14.58
N LEU A 134 1.26 1.11 14.83
CA LEU A 134 1.76 -0.21 14.45
C LEU A 134 0.93 -1.34 15.06
N LYS A 135 0.68 -1.29 16.38
CA LYS A 135 -0.14 -2.29 17.08
C LYS A 135 -1.55 -2.38 16.49
N ARG A 136 -2.19 -1.23 16.24
CA ARG A 136 -3.54 -1.16 15.67
C ARG A 136 -3.56 -1.67 14.23
N SER A 137 -2.57 -1.28 13.41
CA SER A 137 -2.46 -1.74 12.03
C SER A 137 -2.18 -3.24 11.94
N VAL A 138 -1.31 -3.79 12.81
CA VAL A 138 -1.07 -5.25 12.88
C VAL A 138 -2.36 -5.99 13.19
N MET A 139 -3.10 -5.54 14.21
CA MET A 139 -4.37 -6.18 14.59
C MET A 139 -5.40 -6.14 13.45
N LEU A 140 -5.53 -5.00 12.77
CA LEU A 140 -6.42 -4.85 11.62
C LEU A 140 -5.97 -5.73 10.44
N THR A 141 -4.67 -5.81 10.17
CA THR A 141 -4.11 -6.65 9.10
C THR A 141 -4.34 -8.12 9.38
N LEU A 142 -4.12 -8.60 10.60
CA LEU A 142 -4.38 -10.01 10.97
C LEU A 142 -5.85 -10.39 10.77
N VAL A 143 -6.78 -9.55 11.25
CA VAL A 143 -8.21 -9.76 11.02
C VAL A 143 -8.56 -9.67 9.52
N GLY A 144 -7.98 -8.70 8.82
CA GLY A 144 -8.14 -8.54 7.36
C GLY A 144 -7.65 -9.75 6.57
N ILE A 145 -6.53 -10.37 6.96
CA ILE A 145 -6.01 -11.60 6.33
C ILE A 145 -6.99 -12.75 6.55
N VAL A 146 -7.48 -12.97 7.78
CA VAL A 146 -8.42 -14.06 8.07
C VAL A 146 -9.72 -13.89 7.27
N ILE A 147 -10.30 -12.69 7.28
CA ILE A 147 -11.52 -12.39 6.52
C ILE A 147 -11.24 -12.50 5.00
N GLY A 148 -10.12 -11.97 4.54
CA GLY A 148 -9.72 -12.01 3.13
C GLY A 148 -9.55 -13.44 2.62
N LEU A 149 -8.92 -14.33 3.40
CA LEU A 149 -8.78 -15.75 3.07
C LEU A 149 -10.14 -16.46 3.03
N ALA A 150 -11.03 -16.18 3.97
CA ALA A 150 -12.38 -16.73 3.97
C ALA A 150 -13.19 -16.30 2.72
N ILE A 151 -13.11 -15.02 2.36
CA ILE A 151 -13.75 -14.48 1.16
C ILE A 151 -13.11 -15.08 -0.10
N ALA A 152 -11.78 -15.16 -0.17
CA ALA A 152 -11.07 -15.75 -1.31
C ALA A 152 -11.44 -17.22 -1.52
N ALA A 153 -11.56 -17.99 -0.44
CA ALA A 153 -11.99 -19.40 -0.51
C ALA A 153 -13.44 -19.52 -1.03
N ALA A 154 -14.35 -18.67 -0.53
CA ALA A 154 -15.74 -18.66 -0.98
C ALA A 154 -15.86 -18.26 -2.46
N LEU A 155 -15.14 -17.21 -2.87
CA LEU A 155 -15.10 -16.76 -4.28
C LEU A 155 -14.46 -17.81 -5.17
N GLY A 156 -13.38 -18.44 -4.74
CA GLY A 156 -12.73 -19.53 -5.46
C GLY A 156 -13.67 -20.71 -5.72
N ALA A 157 -14.46 -21.10 -4.71
CA ALA A 157 -15.48 -22.13 -4.87
C ALA A 157 -16.57 -21.73 -5.89
N VAL A 158 -17.06 -20.50 -5.85
CA VAL A 158 -18.03 -19.98 -6.82
C VAL A 158 -17.45 -19.94 -8.23
N MET A 159 -16.21 -19.45 -8.38
CA MET A 159 -15.53 -19.40 -9.69
C MET A 159 -15.25 -20.81 -10.24
N PHE A 160 -14.94 -21.77 -9.38
CA PHE A 160 -14.79 -23.18 -9.77
C PHE A 160 -16.11 -23.74 -10.29
N LEU A 161 -17.24 -23.49 -9.62
CA LEU A 161 -18.56 -23.89 -10.10
C LEU A 161 -18.90 -23.24 -11.46
N PHE A 162 -18.59 -21.95 -11.66
CA PHE A 162 -18.79 -21.28 -12.94
C PHE A 162 -17.92 -21.91 -14.05
N ALA A 163 -16.68 -22.30 -13.74
CA ALA A 163 -15.79 -22.96 -14.69
C ALA A 163 -16.33 -24.31 -15.16
N MET A 164 -17.03 -25.05 -14.28
CA MET A 164 -17.68 -26.31 -14.64
C MET A 164 -18.85 -26.14 -15.62
N ILE A 165 -19.46 -24.92 -15.67
CA ILE A 165 -20.61 -24.64 -16.54
C ILE A 165 -20.13 -24.06 -17.87
N SER A 166 -19.37 -22.97 -17.86
CA SER A 166 -18.78 -22.38 -19.05
C SER A 166 -17.69 -21.35 -18.75
N ALA A 167 -16.72 -21.21 -19.66
CA ALA A 167 -15.68 -20.17 -19.58
C ALA A 167 -16.25 -18.75 -19.59
N GLY A 168 -17.39 -18.52 -20.28
CA GLY A 168 -18.08 -17.23 -20.30
C GLY A 168 -18.56 -16.79 -18.92
N LEU A 169 -19.07 -17.73 -18.10
CA LEU A 169 -19.50 -17.43 -16.73
C LEU A 169 -18.31 -17.07 -15.83
N VAL A 170 -17.15 -17.66 -16.04
CA VAL A 170 -15.92 -17.29 -15.32
C VAL A 170 -15.56 -15.85 -15.61
N LEU A 171 -15.60 -15.44 -16.89
CA LEU A 171 -15.33 -14.03 -17.26
C LEU A 171 -16.31 -13.07 -16.60
N VAL A 172 -17.61 -13.37 -16.62
CA VAL A 172 -18.63 -12.56 -15.94
C VAL A 172 -18.36 -12.50 -14.43
N GLY A 173 -17.98 -13.62 -13.82
CA GLY A 173 -17.61 -13.67 -12.40
C GLY A 173 -16.43 -12.75 -12.06
N TYR A 174 -15.38 -12.73 -12.88
CA TYR A 174 -14.26 -11.81 -12.70
C TYR A 174 -14.65 -10.35 -12.85
N LEU A 175 -15.50 -10.00 -13.83
CA LEU A 175 -16.00 -8.64 -14.00
C LEU A 175 -16.83 -8.19 -12.80
N LEU A 176 -17.72 -9.05 -12.29
CA LEU A 176 -18.50 -8.77 -11.08
C LEU A 176 -17.60 -8.59 -9.85
N LEU A 177 -16.57 -9.45 -9.68
CA LEU A 177 -15.60 -9.31 -8.60
C LEU A 177 -14.88 -7.95 -8.65
N LEU A 178 -14.46 -7.51 -9.84
CA LEU A 178 -13.81 -6.22 -10.02
C LEU A 178 -14.76 -5.07 -9.62
N VAL A 179 -16.02 -5.11 -10.03
CA VAL A 179 -17.02 -4.12 -9.62
C VAL A 179 -17.20 -4.09 -8.12
N VAL A 180 -17.28 -5.24 -7.46
CA VAL A 180 -17.41 -5.34 -6.00
C VAL A 180 -16.17 -4.77 -5.29
N LEU A 181 -14.97 -5.06 -5.77
CA LEU A 181 -13.73 -4.51 -5.20
C LEU A 181 -13.68 -2.99 -5.29
N VAL A 182 -14.04 -2.42 -6.46
CA VAL A 182 -14.12 -0.96 -6.63
C VAL A 182 -15.19 -0.35 -5.73
N PHE A 183 -16.35 -1.02 -5.60
CA PHE A 183 -17.43 -0.56 -4.74
C PHE A 183 -17.05 -0.56 -3.25
N LEU A 184 -16.26 -1.52 -2.78
CA LEU A 184 -15.81 -1.63 -1.40
C LEU A 184 -14.59 -0.74 -1.08
N MET A 185 -13.91 -0.18 -2.08
CA MET A 185 -12.71 0.63 -1.88
C MET A 185 -12.91 1.81 -0.90
N PRO A 186 -13.96 2.68 -1.04
CA PRO A 186 -14.17 3.79 -0.12
C PRO A 186 -14.39 3.37 1.34
N PRO A 187 -15.30 2.44 1.67
CA PRO A 187 -15.50 2.01 3.06
C PRO A 187 -14.24 1.38 3.65
N LEU A 188 -13.53 0.53 2.91
CA LEU A 188 -12.32 -0.12 3.41
C LEU A 188 -11.18 0.87 3.64
N SER A 189 -11.04 1.89 2.79
CA SER A 189 -9.95 2.87 2.89
C SER A 189 -10.01 3.72 4.15
N LEU A 190 -11.20 3.92 4.74
CA LEU A 190 -11.39 4.74 5.93
C LEU A 190 -11.34 3.94 7.26
N ILE A 191 -11.28 2.59 7.22
CA ILE A 191 -11.22 1.78 8.44
C ILE A 191 -9.91 2.04 9.21
N THR A 192 -8.78 1.97 8.51
CA THR A 192 -7.45 2.16 9.14
C THR A 192 -7.32 3.54 9.80
N PRO A 193 -7.55 4.67 9.11
CA PRO A 193 -7.46 5.96 9.77
C PRO A 193 -8.52 6.14 10.88
N THR A 194 -9.72 5.60 10.75
CA THR A 194 -10.71 5.61 11.84
C THR A 194 -10.14 4.95 13.09
N TYR A 195 -9.56 3.76 12.96
CA TYR A 195 -8.99 3.03 14.09
C TYR A 195 -7.76 3.71 14.67
N VAL A 196 -6.99 4.43 13.84
CA VAL A 196 -5.75 5.11 14.27
C VAL A 196 -6.02 6.44 14.95
N PHE A 197 -6.95 7.26 14.46
CA PHE A 197 -7.19 8.62 14.96
C PHE A 197 -8.23 8.69 16.09
N GLU A 198 -8.94 7.60 16.39
CA GLU A 198 -9.85 7.54 17.54
C GLU A 198 -9.22 6.71 18.67
N ASP A 199 -8.94 7.36 19.82
CA ASP A 199 -8.21 6.72 20.91
C ASP A 199 -9.03 5.66 21.63
N ASP A 200 -10.32 5.91 21.87
CA ASP A 200 -11.23 5.09 22.70
C ASP A 200 -12.15 4.17 21.87
N ILE A 201 -11.68 3.71 20.69
CA ILE A 201 -12.47 2.84 19.82
C ILE A 201 -11.91 1.42 19.78
N ASN A 202 -12.78 0.42 19.89
CA ASN A 202 -12.40 -0.97 19.66
C ASN A 202 -12.36 -1.30 18.16
N LEU A 203 -11.75 -2.44 17.78
CA LEU A 203 -11.57 -2.83 16.37
C LEU A 203 -12.90 -2.97 15.61
N ILE A 204 -13.89 -3.61 16.24
CA ILE A 204 -15.19 -3.88 15.59
C ILE A 204 -15.95 -2.57 15.32
N ASP A 205 -15.94 -1.66 16.29
CA ASP A 205 -16.59 -0.37 16.15
C ASP A 205 -15.84 0.54 15.17
N ALA A 206 -14.50 0.44 15.09
CA ALA A 206 -13.71 1.10 14.08
C ALA A 206 -14.04 0.62 12.66
N ILE A 207 -14.25 -0.69 12.47
CA ILE A 207 -14.69 -1.25 11.18
C ILE A 207 -16.08 -0.72 10.83
N LYS A 208 -17.04 -0.80 11.75
CA LYS A 208 -18.41 -0.32 11.52
C LYS A 208 -18.44 1.17 11.20
N LYS A 209 -17.71 1.97 11.99
CA LYS A 209 -17.62 3.43 11.80
C LYS A 209 -16.92 3.80 10.51
N GLY A 210 -15.78 3.19 10.21
CA GLY A 210 -15.04 3.40 8.97
C GLY A 210 -15.88 3.08 7.73
N CYS A 211 -16.63 1.96 7.75
CA CYS A 211 -17.57 1.64 6.69
C CYS A 211 -18.69 2.69 6.57
N ARG A 212 -19.30 3.11 7.68
CA ARG A 212 -20.34 4.15 7.69
C ARG A 212 -19.83 5.47 7.11
N LEU A 213 -18.64 5.91 7.51
CA LEU A 213 -18.01 7.12 7.01
C LEU A 213 -17.68 7.02 5.52
N GLY A 214 -17.15 5.87 5.07
CA GLY A 214 -16.81 5.63 3.68
C GLY A 214 -18.03 5.60 2.76
N PHE A 215 -19.13 4.97 3.18
CA PHE A 215 -20.39 5.03 2.42
C PHE A 215 -21.03 6.41 2.45
N GLY A 216 -20.95 7.13 3.59
CA GLY A 216 -21.51 8.48 3.71
C GLY A 216 -20.78 9.55 2.89
N THR A 217 -19.53 9.33 2.53
CA THR A 217 -18.72 10.21 1.67
C THR A 217 -18.24 9.52 0.39
N TYR A 218 -19.00 8.54 -0.09
CA TYR A 218 -18.62 7.57 -1.12
C TYR A 218 -18.00 8.22 -2.36
N PHE A 219 -18.74 9.13 -3.03
CA PHE A 219 -18.30 9.71 -4.31
C PHE A 219 -17.03 10.57 -4.17
N LEU A 220 -16.90 11.31 -3.08
CA LEU A 220 -15.69 12.10 -2.83
C LEU A 220 -14.51 11.17 -2.55
N THR A 221 -14.70 10.19 -1.67
CA THR A 221 -13.66 9.25 -1.28
C THR A 221 -13.15 8.44 -2.45
N ILE A 222 -14.05 7.83 -3.25
CA ILE A 222 -13.64 7.06 -4.43
C ILE A 222 -12.93 7.94 -5.46
N GLY A 223 -13.44 9.13 -5.73
CA GLY A 223 -12.84 10.05 -6.70
C GLY A 223 -11.42 10.44 -6.30
N VAL A 224 -11.22 10.87 -5.05
CA VAL A 224 -9.89 11.24 -4.54
C VAL A 224 -8.94 10.05 -4.54
N MET A 225 -9.40 8.87 -4.08
CA MET A 225 -8.59 7.64 -4.06
C MET A 225 -8.20 7.17 -5.45
N LEU A 226 -9.08 7.28 -6.45
CA LEU A 226 -8.75 6.94 -7.84
C LEU A 226 -7.69 7.87 -8.41
N VAL A 227 -7.80 9.19 -8.19
CA VAL A 227 -6.78 10.14 -8.68
C VAL A 227 -5.45 9.95 -7.98
N LEU A 228 -5.44 9.80 -6.65
CA LEU A 228 -4.21 9.49 -5.92
C LEU A 228 -3.62 8.16 -6.37
N GLY A 229 -4.44 7.12 -6.54
CA GLY A 229 -4.03 5.81 -7.04
C GLY A 229 -3.40 5.89 -8.43
N PHE A 230 -3.96 6.71 -9.33
CA PHE A 230 -3.40 6.93 -10.65
C PHE A 230 -2.03 7.62 -10.60
N ILE A 231 -1.88 8.69 -9.80
CA ILE A 231 -0.61 9.38 -9.59
C ILE A 231 0.45 8.43 -9.01
N ILE A 232 0.06 7.63 -8.01
CA ILE A 232 0.94 6.65 -7.37
C ILE A 232 1.36 5.57 -8.35
N ASN A 233 0.43 5.08 -9.18
CA ASN A 233 0.75 4.08 -10.20
C ASN A 233 1.82 4.61 -11.15
N ILE A 234 1.67 5.83 -11.67
CA ILE A 234 2.69 6.45 -12.52
C ILE A 234 4.03 6.54 -11.79
N ALA A 235 4.05 7.08 -10.57
CA ALA A 235 5.28 7.22 -9.78
C ALA A 235 5.96 5.86 -9.51
N SER A 236 5.17 4.84 -9.16
CA SER A 236 5.65 3.48 -8.93
C SER A 236 6.22 2.84 -10.18
N GLN A 237 5.62 3.07 -11.35
CA GLN A 237 6.14 2.55 -12.62
C GLN A 237 7.52 3.14 -12.96
N PHE A 238 7.76 4.42 -12.68
CA PHE A 238 9.09 5.01 -12.90
C PHE A 238 10.17 4.32 -12.06
N THR A 239 9.88 3.93 -10.84
CA THR A 239 10.84 3.21 -9.98
C THR A 239 10.97 1.74 -10.35
N ALA A 240 9.93 1.15 -10.96
CA ALA A 240 9.92 -0.24 -11.40
C ALA A 240 10.60 -0.45 -12.78
N LEU A 241 10.62 0.57 -13.64
CA LEU A 241 11.14 0.47 -15.00
C LEU A 241 12.57 -0.13 -15.08
N PRO A 242 13.57 0.31 -14.28
CA PRO A 242 14.91 -0.24 -14.39
C PRO A 242 14.96 -1.74 -14.11
N TRP A 243 14.26 -2.21 -13.10
CA TRP A 243 14.18 -3.64 -12.79
C TRP A 243 13.41 -4.40 -13.87
N SER A 244 12.30 -3.85 -14.37
CA SER A 244 11.51 -4.47 -15.43
C SER A 244 12.33 -4.65 -16.71
N ILE A 245 13.17 -3.67 -17.06
CA ILE A 245 14.10 -3.78 -18.20
C ILE A 245 15.07 -4.95 -17.98
N MET A 246 15.69 -5.04 -16.80
CA MET A 246 16.57 -6.16 -16.47
C MET A 246 15.83 -7.51 -16.52
N PHE A 247 14.60 -7.58 -16.02
CA PHE A 247 13.77 -8.77 -16.11
C PHE A 247 13.51 -9.19 -17.57
N PHE A 248 13.10 -8.26 -18.43
CA PHE A 248 12.86 -8.54 -19.85
C PHE A 248 14.12 -8.98 -20.58
N ILE A 249 15.26 -8.34 -20.30
CA ILE A 249 16.55 -8.76 -20.87
C ILE A 249 16.83 -10.22 -20.47
N LYS A 250 16.71 -10.57 -19.19
CA LYS A 250 16.94 -11.94 -18.73
C LYS A 250 15.94 -12.93 -19.33
N MET A 251 14.69 -12.53 -19.52
CA MET A 251 13.68 -13.35 -20.17
C MET A 251 14.02 -13.64 -21.63
N PHE A 252 14.38 -12.63 -22.41
CA PHE A 252 14.72 -12.80 -23.84
C PHE A 252 15.95 -13.67 -24.04
N PHE A 253 17.01 -13.44 -23.27
CA PHE A 253 18.27 -14.18 -23.42
C PHE A 253 18.25 -15.52 -22.68
N GLY A 254 17.51 -15.64 -21.57
CA GLY A 254 17.43 -16.87 -20.77
C GLY A 254 16.51 -17.94 -21.36
N LEU A 255 15.50 -17.56 -22.17
CA LEU A 255 14.60 -18.50 -22.83
C LEU A 255 15.14 -19.05 -24.18
N GLY A 256 16.38 -18.68 -24.55
CA GLY A 256 17.05 -19.27 -25.72
C GLY A 256 16.36 -18.96 -27.05
N ILE A 257 15.71 -17.80 -27.20
CA ILE A 257 15.13 -17.40 -28.47
C ILE A 257 16.26 -17.21 -29.49
N ASP A 258 16.34 -18.18 -30.40
CA ASP A 258 17.21 -18.18 -31.62
C ASP A 258 18.67 -17.75 -31.42
N GLY A 259 19.46 -18.58 -30.71
CA GLY A 259 20.92 -18.51 -30.73
C GLY A 259 21.55 -17.32 -30.02
N LEU A 260 20.77 -16.56 -29.20
CA LEU A 260 21.29 -15.51 -28.35
C LEU A 260 22.04 -16.10 -27.16
N ASP A 261 23.31 -15.71 -26.98
CA ASP A 261 24.12 -16.13 -25.84
C ASP A 261 23.63 -15.45 -24.56
N GLY A 262 23.01 -16.23 -23.66
CA GLY A 262 22.50 -15.78 -22.36
C GLY A 262 23.58 -15.65 -21.28
N SER A 263 24.82 -16.00 -21.54
CA SER A 263 25.92 -16.07 -20.56
C SER A 263 26.17 -14.73 -19.84
N PHE A 264 25.91 -13.60 -20.48
CA PHE A 264 26.09 -12.28 -19.87
C PHE A 264 25.07 -12.04 -18.73
N THR A 265 23.89 -12.69 -18.74
CA THR A 265 22.88 -12.55 -17.67
C THR A 265 23.26 -13.32 -16.41
N GLU A 266 24.25 -14.20 -16.50
CA GLU A 266 24.85 -14.92 -15.36
C GLU A 266 26.03 -14.17 -14.75
N ASN A 267 26.48 -13.08 -15.41
CA ASN A 267 27.59 -12.27 -14.94
C ASN A 267 27.23 -11.57 -13.62
N VAL A 268 28.22 -11.51 -12.72
CA VAL A 268 28.11 -10.85 -11.40
C VAL A 268 27.62 -9.40 -11.53
N PHE A 269 28.09 -8.65 -12.53
CA PHE A 269 27.67 -7.26 -12.75
C PHE A 269 26.18 -7.15 -13.11
N TYR A 270 25.67 -8.05 -13.94
CA TYR A 270 24.26 -8.10 -14.29
C TYR A 270 23.41 -8.46 -13.09
N THR A 271 23.79 -9.49 -12.33
CA THR A 271 23.09 -9.92 -11.11
C THR A 271 23.06 -8.82 -10.07
N PHE A 272 24.18 -8.13 -9.86
CA PHE A 272 24.28 -7.00 -8.94
C PHE A 272 23.42 -5.80 -9.42
N GLY A 273 23.45 -5.49 -10.72
CA GLY A 273 22.58 -4.46 -11.32
C GLY A 273 21.10 -4.76 -11.15
N THR A 274 20.68 -6.01 -11.38
CA THR A 274 19.30 -6.47 -11.17
C THR A 274 18.90 -6.37 -9.70
N TYR A 275 19.80 -6.68 -8.77
CA TYR A 275 19.57 -6.51 -7.35
C TYR A 275 19.37 -5.04 -6.97
N LEU A 276 20.26 -4.15 -7.40
CA LEU A 276 20.14 -2.71 -7.10
C LEU A 276 18.86 -2.08 -7.68
N THR A 277 18.50 -2.45 -8.90
CA THR A 277 17.26 -1.99 -9.52
C THR A 277 16.03 -2.58 -8.80
N GLY A 278 16.12 -3.81 -8.28
CA GLY A 278 15.11 -4.41 -7.41
C GLY A 278 14.94 -3.65 -6.09
N VAL A 279 16.04 -3.20 -5.47
CA VAL A 279 15.99 -2.33 -4.27
C VAL A 279 15.28 -1.02 -4.59
N LEU A 280 15.64 -0.38 -5.72
CA LEU A 280 15.00 0.85 -6.18
C LEU A 280 13.49 0.67 -6.39
N GLN A 281 13.07 -0.43 -7.01
CA GLN A 281 11.66 -0.77 -7.20
C GLN A 281 10.93 -0.96 -5.88
N CYS A 282 11.47 -1.75 -4.96
CA CYS A 282 10.83 -2.01 -3.66
C CYS A 282 10.71 -0.73 -2.83
N PHE A 283 11.82 0.00 -2.67
CA PHE A 283 11.84 1.24 -1.89
C PHE A 283 11.01 2.36 -2.53
N GLY A 284 11.16 2.57 -3.83
CA GLY A 284 10.39 3.57 -4.58
C GLY A 284 8.89 3.26 -4.61
N GLY A 285 8.54 1.96 -4.68
CA GLY A 285 7.16 1.51 -4.52
C GLY A 285 6.56 1.97 -3.19
N TYR A 286 7.24 1.73 -2.06
CA TYR A 286 6.77 2.21 -0.75
C TYR A 286 6.62 3.73 -0.72
N LEU A 287 7.61 4.49 -1.19
CA LEU A 287 7.54 5.95 -1.22
C LEU A 287 6.36 6.47 -2.02
N SER A 288 6.02 5.80 -3.12
CA SER A 288 4.87 6.17 -3.95
C SER A 288 3.55 6.06 -3.18
N TYR A 289 3.38 5.05 -2.32
CA TYR A 289 2.15 4.83 -1.55
C TYR A 289 1.92 5.81 -0.39
N VAL A 290 2.90 6.61 0.00
CA VAL A 290 2.78 7.58 1.10
C VAL A 290 1.61 8.54 0.90
N ALA A 291 1.43 9.04 -0.33
CA ALA A 291 0.37 9.99 -0.66
C ALA A 291 -1.04 9.43 -0.40
N ILE A 292 -1.27 8.13 -0.66
CA ILE A 292 -2.58 7.51 -0.43
C ILE A 292 -2.87 7.32 1.05
N ILE A 293 -1.84 7.06 1.86
CA ILE A 293 -1.98 6.95 3.32
C ILE A 293 -2.35 8.31 3.91
N ILE A 294 -1.64 9.37 3.53
CA ILE A 294 -1.97 10.73 3.94
C ILE A 294 -3.38 11.10 3.47
N GLY A 295 -3.70 10.78 2.21
CA GLY A 295 -5.03 11.02 1.62
C GLY A 295 -6.14 10.32 2.40
N SER A 296 -5.96 9.06 2.79
CA SER A 296 -6.94 8.33 3.60
C SER A 296 -7.15 8.96 4.97
N GLY A 297 -6.09 9.49 5.60
CA GLY A 297 -6.18 10.23 6.86
C GLY A 297 -7.01 11.51 6.74
N TYR A 298 -6.77 12.34 5.71
CA TYR A 298 -7.54 13.56 5.50
C TYR A 298 -8.97 13.31 5.01
N LEU A 299 -9.21 12.23 4.25
CA LEU A 299 -10.55 11.80 3.88
C LEU A 299 -11.35 11.31 5.10
N TYR A 300 -10.69 10.60 6.03
CA TYR A 300 -11.31 10.28 7.31
C TYR A 300 -11.68 11.56 8.06
N GLY A 301 -10.77 12.53 8.18
CA GLY A 301 -11.04 13.81 8.84
C GLY A 301 -12.22 14.56 8.21
N HIS A 302 -12.32 14.59 6.87
CA HIS A 302 -13.47 15.14 6.15
C HIS A 302 -14.76 14.40 6.48
N ALA A 303 -14.73 13.06 6.43
CA ALA A 303 -15.92 12.24 6.66
C ALA A 303 -16.40 12.36 8.12
N ALA A 304 -15.49 12.34 9.09
CA ALA A 304 -15.78 12.49 10.50
C ALA A 304 -16.37 13.88 10.82
N GLU A 305 -15.87 14.95 10.19
CA GLU A 305 -16.42 16.27 10.37
C GLU A 305 -17.80 16.44 9.71
N LYS A 306 -17.96 15.92 8.49
CA LYS A 306 -19.21 16.05 7.74
C LYS A 306 -20.36 15.23 8.32
N ILE A 307 -20.08 14.03 8.87
CA ILE A 307 -21.10 13.09 9.32
C ILE A 307 -21.31 13.17 10.82
N ASP A 308 -20.22 13.25 11.59
CA ASP A 308 -20.26 13.21 13.06
C ASP A 308 -20.11 14.62 13.70
N GLY A 309 -19.72 15.64 12.96
CA GLY A 309 -19.53 17.01 13.48
C GLY A 309 -18.48 17.08 14.61
N ARG A 310 -17.34 16.40 14.43
CA ARG A 310 -16.37 16.14 15.51
C ARG A 310 -15.80 17.40 16.16
N THR A 311 -15.62 18.47 15.41
CA THR A 311 -15.16 19.75 15.94
C THR A 311 -16.21 20.37 16.87
N VAL A 312 -17.50 20.23 16.54
CA VAL A 312 -18.60 20.73 17.37
C VAL A 312 -18.70 19.92 18.67
N GLU A 313 -18.57 18.60 18.59
CA GLU A 313 -18.58 17.71 19.78
C GLU A 313 -17.41 18.02 20.72
N GLN A 314 -16.21 18.25 20.18
CA GLN A 314 -15.04 18.65 20.99
C GLN A 314 -15.25 20.01 21.68
N ASN A 315 -15.83 20.97 20.98
CA ASN A 315 -16.13 22.27 21.56
C ASN A 315 -17.15 22.17 22.70
N ILE A 316 -18.21 21.38 22.54
CA ILE A 316 -19.21 21.15 23.60
C ILE A 316 -18.56 20.55 24.83
N ARG A 317 -17.74 19.47 24.67
CA ARG A 317 -17.03 18.85 25.81
C ARG A 317 -16.09 19.83 26.52
N ASN A 318 -15.44 20.72 25.78
CA ASN A 318 -14.58 21.73 26.39
C ASN A 318 -15.38 22.77 27.20
N PHE A 319 -16.61 23.11 26.79
CA PHE A 319 -17.51 23.96 27.55
C PHE A 319 -18.06 23.28 28.81
N GLU A 320 -18.29 21.98 28.79
CA GLU A 320 -18.76 21.21 29.96
C GLU A 320 -17.69 21.05 31.05
N ASN A 321 -16.42 21.23 30.69
CA ASN A 321 -15.26 21.10 31.61
C ASN A 321 -14.75 22.47 32.13
N LEU A 322 -15.41 23.59 31.80
CA LEU A 322 -15.18 24.93 32.33
C LEU A 322 -16.10 25.23 33.51
#